data_5cbddcf13ecaef059d85840957dcfc02
#
_entry.id   5cbddcf13ecaef059d85840957dcfc02
#
_cell.length_a   1.000
_cell.length_b   1.000
_cell.length_c   1.000
_cell.angle_alpha   90.00
_cell.angle_beta   90.00
_cell.angle_gamma   90.00
#
_symmetry.space_group_name_H-M   'P 1'
#
loop_
_entity.id
_entity.type
_entity.pdbx_description
1 polymer ?
#
loop_
_entity_poly.entity_id
_entity_poly.type
_entity_poly.pdbx_seq_one_letter_code
_entity_poly.pdbx_strand_id
1 'polypeptide(L)'
;MIDIIYNLNIQVYSVSVDLESSAKNIDIKKKYFENSTLLKTFVGIHPECASLHLLETFDDFFLSNKEIIDGIGEIGLDPTYTLNNGSNTFDIQKTVFTHMLVRAEKYNKPISIHSRRALKEILEILTSYRINRAVFHWYDGSKSFLRKINDLGYYVSFGPYLLYSEDKKILLKETDLSLLLLETDGPVYYKRCFENVITSPAFIISLINFVSIIFKKNFNEITDIIYKNSFNFINTK
;
A
#
# COMPACT_ATOMS: atom_id res chain seq x y z
N MET A 1 -6.61 -8.25 -17.01
CA MET A 1 -6.52 -7.23 -15.91
C MET A 1 -6.66 -5.80 -16.45
N ILE A 2 -5.92 -5.41 -17.47
CA ILE A 2 -5.98 -4.07 -18.10
C ILE A 2 -7.39 -3.73 -18.53
N ASP A 3 -8.07 -4.63 -19.25
CA ASP A 3 -9.46 -4.43 -19.71
C ASP A 3 -10.44 -4.24 -18.54
N ILE A 4 -10.24 -4.90 -17.41
CA ILE A 4 -11.05 -4.73 -16.21
C ILE A 4 -10.91 -3.31 -15.66
N ILE A 5 -9.67 -2.79 -15.60
CA ILE A 5 -9.37 -1.45 -15.11
C ILE A 5 -10.09 -0.40 -15.97
N TYR A 6 -9.98 -0.51 -17.28
CA TYR A 6 -10.63 0.42 -18.20
C TYR A 6 -12.16 0.29 -18.21
N ASN A 7 -12.70 -0.94 -18.29
CA ASN A 7 -14.14 -1.17 -18.39
C ASN A 7 -14.89 -0.76 -17.11
N LEU A 8 -14.26 -0.92 -15.93
CA LEU A 8 -14.85 -0.53 -14.66
C LEU A 8 -14.43 0.88 -14.22
N ASN A 9 -13.57 1.56 -14.97
CA ASN A 9 -13.01 2.87 -14.64
C ASN A 9 -12.43 2.92 -13.21
N ILE A 10 -11.70 1.88 -12.83
CA ILE A 10 -11.09 1.75 -11.50
C ILE A 10 -9.69 2.35 -11.55
N GLN A 11 -9.36 3.26 -10.62
CA GLN A 11 -7.98 3.68 -10.40
C GLN A 11 -7.25 2.64 -9.54
N VAL A 12 -6.13 2.14 -10.04
CA VAL A 12 -5.32 1.11 -9.38
C VAL A 12 -3.97 1.70 -8.97
N TYR A 13 -3.55 1.39 -7.75
CA TYR A 13 -2.20 1.66 -7.25
C TYR A 13 -1.42 0.35 -7.31
N SER A 14 -0.56 0.24 -8.32
CA SER A 14 0.31 -0.92 -8.50
C SER A 14 1.58 -0.72 -7.68
N VAL A 15 1.80 -1.60 -6.72
CA VAL A 15 2.88 -1.51 -5.75
C VAL A 15 3.90 -2.61 -6.04
N SER A 16 5.18 -2.26 -6.03
CA SER A 16 6.28 -3.17 -6.36
C SER A 16 7.02 -3.61 -5.10
N VAL A 17 7.59 -4.80 -5.12
CA VAL A 17 8.31 -5.38 -3.97
C VAL A 17 9.84 -5.39 -4.15
N ASP A 18 10.31 -5.21 -5.39
CA ASP A 18 11.72 -5.21 -5.78
C ASP A 18 11.96 -4.39 -7.06
N LEU A 19 13.22 -4.33 -7.50
CA LEU A 19 13.59 -3.59 -8.72
C LEU A 19 13.01 -4.20 -9.99
N GLU A 20 12.88 -5.53 -10.07
CA GLU A 20 12.33 -6.20 -11.25
C GLU A 20 10.85 -5.87 -11.41
N SER A 21 10.07 -6.00 -10.34
CA SER A 21 8.64 -5.64 -10.34
C SER A 21 8.44 -4.14 -10.52
N SER A 22 9.35 -3.31 -10.00
CA SER A 22 9.36 -1.86 -10.22
C SER A 22 9.53 -1.51 -11.70
N ALA A 23 10.50 -2.14 -12.38
CA ALA A 23 10.70 -1.95 -13.82
C ALA A 23 9.48 -2.40 -14.64
N LYS A 24 8.91 -3.57 -14.32
CA LYS A 24 7.69 -4.06 -14.97
C LYS A 24 6.49 -3.11 -14.80
N ASN A 25 6.32 -2.53 -13.61
CA ASN A 25 5.25 -1.57 -13.35
C ASN A 25 5.42 -0.29 -14.20
N ILE A 26 6.64 0.23 -14.32
CA ILE A 26 6.95 1.37 -15.17
C ILE A 26 6.64 1.05 -16.64
N ASP A 27 7.06 -0.12 -17.12
CA ASP A 27 6.82 -0.56 -18.50
C ASP A 27 5.31 -0.73 -18.81
N ILE A 28 4.56 -1.32 -17.87
CA ILE A 28 3.10 -1.43 -17.99
C ILE A 28 2.46 -0.04 -18.07
N LYS A 29 2.89 0.89 -17.21
CA LYS A 29 2.37 2.26 -17.23
C LYS A 29 2.67 2.95 -18.55
N LYS A 30 3.91 2.92 -19.02
CA LYS A 30 4.31 3.49 -20.32
C LYS A 30 3.53 2.88 -21.48
N LYS A 31 3.38 1.55 -21.49
CA LYS A 31 2.78 0.84 -22.63
C LYS A 31 1.25 0.98 -22.70
N TYR A 32 0.57 0.96 -21.55
CA TYR A 32 -0.90 0.83 -21.53
C TYR A 32 -1.62 1.99 -20.83
N PHE A 33 -0.92 2.84 -20.08
CA PHE A 33 -1.52 3.90 -19.26
C PHE A 33 -0.80 5.24 -19.38
N GLU A 34 -0.02 5.48 -20.45
CA GLU A 34 0.79 6.69 -20.62
C GLU A 34 -0.04 7.98 -20.48
N ASN A 35 -1.22 8.01 -21.09
CA ASN A 35 -2.15 9.14 -21.06
C ASN A 35 -3.35 8.90 -20.13
N SER A 36 -3.24 7.97 -19.17
CA SER A 36 -4.32 7.58 -18.28
C SER A 36 -3.96 7.82 -16.81
N THR A 37 -4.93 8.31 -16.05
CA THR A 37 -4.83 8.45 -14.59
C THR A 37 -5.20 7.18 -13.84
N LEU A 38 -5.63 6.12 -14.54
CA LEU A 38 -6.15 4.90 -13.92
C LEU A 38 -5.07 4.02 -13.28
N LEU A 39 -3.80 4.16 -13.67
CA LEU A 39 -2.70 3.44 -13.02
C LEU A 39 -1.75 4.41 -12.34
N LYS A 40 -1.58 4.23 -11.03
CA LYS A 40 -0.56 4.85 -10.20
C LYS A 40 0.50 3.83 -9.86
N THR A 41 1.77 4.21 -10.01
CA THR A 41 2.90 3.29 -9.88
C THR A 41 3.73 3.63 -8.66
N PHE A 42 3.83 2.66 -7.75
CA PHE A 42 4.68 2.70 -6.58
C PHE A 42 5.87 1.77 -6.77
N VAL A 43 7.06 2.24 -6.43
CA VAL A 43 8.31 1.49 -6.52
C VAL A 43 8.99 1.43 -5.17
N GLY A 44 9.57 0.27 -4.82
CA GLY A 44 10.16 0.10 -3.50
C GLY A 44 10.97 -1.18 -3.37
N ILE A 45 11.57 -1.36 -2.19
CA ILE A 45 12.23 -2.59 -1.77
C ILE A 45 11.50 -3.09 -0.53
N HIS A 46 10.72 -4.16 -0.70
CA HIS A 46 9.98 -4.84 0.37
C HIS A 46 10.94 -5.46 1.41
N PRO A 47 10.55 -5.57 2.68
CA PRO A 47 11.39 -6.18 3.73
C PRO A 47 11.95 -7.56 3.37
N GLU A 48 11.22 -8.37 2.63
CA GLU A 48 11.68 -9.69 2.15
C GLU A 48 12.91 -9.59 1.25
N CYS A 49 12.97 -8.54 0.41
CA CYS A 49 14.04 -8.29 -0.56
C CYS A 49 15.11 -7.33 -0.02
N ALA A 50 15.05 -6.96 1.28
CA ALA A 50 15.93 -5.95 1.85
C ALA A 50 17.40 -6.34 1.75
N SER A 51 18.19 -5.46 1.11
CA SER A 51 19.63 -5.65 0.95
C SER A 51 20.33 -4.31 0.70
N LEU A 52 21.48 -4.08 1.34
CA LEU A 52 22.20 -2.81 1.27
C LEU A 52 22.76 -2.53 -0.13
N HIS A 53 23.18 -3.56 -0.85
CA HIS A 53 23.73 -3.40 -2.20
C HIS A 53 22.70 -3.02 -3.27
N LEU A 54 21.40 -3.08 -2.94
CA LEU A 54 20.34 -2.61 -3.85
C LEU A 54 20.10 -1.10 -3.78
N LEU A 55 20.62 -0.40 -2.77
CA LEU A 55 20.28 1.00 -2.51
C LEU A 55 20.75 1.94 -3.61
N GLU A 56 21.98 1.78 -4.09
CA GLU A 56 22.52 2.58 -5.19
C GLU A 56 21.76 2.30 -6.50
N THR A 57 21.54 1.04 -6.82
CA THR A 57 20.77 0.65 -8.02
C THR A 57 19.33 1.16 -7.96
N PHE A 58 18.72 1.14 -6.78
CA PHE A 58 17.38 1.73 -6.59
C PHE A 58 17.40 3.24 -6.81
N ASP A 59 18.41 3.93 -6.31
CA ASP A 59 18.53 5.38 -6.49
C ASP A 59 18.65 5.77 -7.97
N ASP A 60 19.49 5.09 -8.72
CA ASP A 60 19.66 5.31 -10.16
C ASP A 60 18.37 5.03 -10.93
N PHE A 61 17.70 3.92 -10.59
CA PHE A 61 16.40 3.56 -11.17
C PHE A 61 15.33 4.61 -10.82
N PHE A 62 15.24 5.01 -9.56
CA PHE A 62 14.27 6.01 -9.11
C PHE A 62 14.49 7.36 -9.80
N LEU A 63 15.73 7.85 -9.83
CA LEU A 63 16.07 9.13 -10.45
C LEU A 63 15.75 9.15 -11.95
N SER A 64 16.03 8.05 -12.64
CA SER A 64 15.74 7.90 -14.07
C SER A 64 14.24 7.86 -14.39
N ASN A 65 13.37 7.50 -13.43
CA ASN A 65 11.94 7.33 -13.63
C ASN A 65 11.06 8.22 -12.72
N LYS A 66 11.63 9.17 -11.97
CA LYS A 66 10.96 9.93 -10.90
C LYS A 66 9.69 10.67 -11.34
N GLU A 67 9.59 11.06 -12.59
CA GLU A 67 8.43 11.78 -13.15
C GLU A 67 7.22 10.85 -13.39
N ILE A 68 7.50 9.56 -13.63
CA ILE A 68 6.44 8.56 -13.85
C ILE A 68 6.08 7.80 -12.58
N ILE A 69 6.95 7.82 -11.56
CA ILE A 69 6.71 7.21 -10.25
C ILE A 69 5.75 8.09 -9.44
N ASP A 70 4.60 7.53 -9.04
CA ASP A 70 3.60 8.25 -8.24
C ASP A 70 3.85 8.13 -6.73
N GLY A 71 4.46 7.05 -6.24
CA GLY A 71 4.73 6.83 -4.83
C GLY A 71 5.89 5.87 -4.57
N ILE A 72 6.25 5.69 -3.31
CA ILE A 72 7.28 4.74 -2.88
C ILE A 72 6.60 3.63 -2.06
N GLY A 73 6.79 2.40 -2.48
CA GLY A 73 6.19 1.19 -1.90
C GLY A 73 6.33 -0.03 -2.83
N GLU A 74 6.27 -1.20 -2.26
CA GLU A 74 6.04 -1.54 -0.86
C GLU A 74 7.35 -1.46 -0.08
N ILE A 75 7.35 -0.76 1.04
CA ILE A 75 8.50 -0.57 1.92
C ILE A 75 8.09 -0.84 3.36
N GLY A 76 9.00 -1.12 4.25
CA GLY A 76 8.63 -1.32 5.66
C GLY A 76 9.52 -2.29 6.40
N LEU A 77 8.95 -2.92 7.43
CA LEU A 77 9.65 -3.86 8.31
C LEU A 77 8.82 -5.12 8.54
N ASP A 78 9.48 -6.26 8.49
CA ASP A 78 8.90 -7.56 8.85
C ASP A 78 9.98 -8.49 9.42
N PRO A 79 10.03 -8.69 10.74
CA PRO A 79 11.02 -9.57 11.36
C PRO A 79 10.86 -11.04 10.94
N THR A 80 9.75 -11.43 10.32
CA THR A 80 9.57 -12.82 9.87
C THR A 80 10.36 -13.16 8.60
N TYR A 81 10.86 -12.15 7.88
CA TYR A 81 11.74 -12.32 6.71
C TYR A 81 13.24 -12.25 7.03
N THR A 82 13.61 -12.14 8.32
CA THR A 82 15.02 -12.17 8.70
C THR A 82 15.64 -13.55 8.44
N LEU A 83 16.85 -13.55 7.89
CA LEU A 83 17.59 -14.77 7.55
C LEU A 83 18.76 -15.00 8.50
N ASN A 84 18.94 -16.25 8.93
CA ASN A 84 20.01 -16.64 9.87
C ASN A 84 21.43 -16.49 9.29
N ASN A 85 21.56 -16.43 7.96
CA ASN A 85 22.84 -16.21 7.27
C ASN A 85 23.31 -14.73 7.28
N GLY A 86 22.52 -13.83 7.88
CA GLY A 86 22.85 -12.40 7.98
C GLY A 86 22.61 -11.57 6.70
N SER A 87 22.14 -12.17 5.61
CA SER A 87 21.90 -11.43 4.35
C SER A 87 20.67 -10.51 4.41
N ASN A 88 19.71 -10.83 5.29
CA ASN A 88 18.54 -9.99 5.58
C ASN A 88 18.31 -9.99 7.09
N THR A 89 18.89 -9.03 7.78
CA THR A 89 18.66 -8.81 9.23
C THR A 89 17.63 -7.71 9.44
N PHE A 90 17.06 -7.63 10.64
CA PHE A 90 16.14 -6.56 10.98
C PHE A 90 16.78 -5.17 10.87
N ASP A 91 18.09 -5.05 11.15
CA ASP A 91 18.82 -3.77 10.99
C ASP A 91 19.07 -3.43 9.52
N ILE A 92 19.27 -4.42 8.65
CA ILE A 92 19.29 -4.19 7.19
C ILE A 92 17.95 -3.70 6.71
N GLN A 93 16.84 -4.33 7.15
CA GLN A 93 15.49 -3.84 6.82
C GLN A 93 15.28 -2.39 7.27
N LYS A 94 15.68 -2.02 8.50
CA LYS A 94 15.59 -0.63 8.98
C LYS A 94 16.40 0.34 8.11
N THR A 95 17.62 -0.05 7.74
CA THR A 95 18.47 0.79 6.88
C THR A 95 17.82 1.01 5.50
N VAL A 96 17.31 -0.06 4.88
CA VAL A 96 16.59 0.03 3.61
C VAL A 96 15.34 0.88 3.74
N PHE A 97 14.51 0.63 4.76
CA PHE A 97 13.29 1.40 5.01
C PHE A 97 13.59 2.89 5.19
N THR A 98 14.59 3.22 6.02
CA THR A 98 15.03 4.60 6.25
C THR A 98 15.50 5.27 4.95
N HIS A 99 16.25 4.55 4.12
CA HIS A 99 16.69 5.05 2.81
C HIS A 99 15.49 5.40 1.90
N MET A 100 14.47 4.52 1.87
CA MET A 100 13.23 4.79 1.11
C MET A 100 12.48 6.02 1.65
N LEU A 101 12.42 6.20 2.98
CA LEU A 101 11.79 7.37 3.60
C LEU A 101 12.50 8.68 3.21
N VAL A 102 13.84 8.68 3.17
CA VAL A 102 14.61 9.85 2.69
C VAL A 102 14.22 10.22 1.25
N ARG A 103 14.01 9.24 0.38
CA ARG A 103 13.56 9.50 -1.00
C ARG A 103 12.11 9.99 -1.04
N ALA A 104 11.23 9.40 -0.24
CA ALA A 104 9.82 9.81 -0.14
C ALA A 104 9.71 11.27 0.36
N GLU A 105 10.42 11.63 1.41
CA GLU A 105 10.45 13.00 1.94
C GLU A 105 11.01 13.98 0.90
N LYS A 106 12.19 13.69 0.33
CA LYS A 106 12.87 14.58 -0.64
C LYS A 106 12.01 14.88 -1.86
N TYR A 107 11.27 13.90 -2.36
CA TYR A 107 10.46 14.04 -3.58
C TYR A 107 8.97 14.17 -3.31
N ASN A 108 8.59 14.36 -2.05
CA ASN A 108 7.20 14.48 -1.61
C ASN A 108 6.30 13.36 -2.18
N LYS A 109 6.75 12.11 -2.11
CA LYS A 109 5.99 10.95 -2.61
C LYS A 109 5.20 10.30 -1.49
N PRO A 110 3.94 9.90 -1.72
CA PRO A 110 3.19 9.06 -0.79
C PRO A 110 3.86 7.69 -0.64
N ILE A 111 3.67 7.04 0.50
CA ILE A 111 4.28 5.74 0.78
C ILE A 111 3.25 4.66 1.11
N SER A 112 3.52 3.43 0.64
CA SER A 112 2.79 2.22 1.02
C SER A 112 3.66 1.35 1.93
N ILE A 113 3.17 1.09 3.16
CA ILE A 113 3.97 0.50 4.23
C ILE A 113 3.52 -0.91 4.55
N HIS A 114 4.44 -1.86 4.44
CA HIS A 114 4.38 -3.18 5.04
C HIS A 114 4.76 -3.11 6.52
N SER A 115 3.92 -3.63 7.43
CA SER A 115 4.10 -3.40 8.87
C SER A 115 3.89 -4.63 9.74
N ARG A 116 4.12 -5.81 9.20
CA ARG A 116 3.88 -7.07 9.92
C ARG A 116 4.81 -7.21 11.13
N ARG A 117 4.23 -7.29 12.34
CA ARG A 117 4.93 -7.43 13.64
C ARG A 117 5.98 -6.34 13.93
N ALA A 118 5.90 -5.18 13.26
CA ALA A 118 6.88 -4.09 13.40
C ALA A 118 6.24 -2.69 13.48
N LEU A 119 4.94 -2.61 13.80
CA LEU A 119 4.19 -1.34 13.82
C LEU A 119 4.81 -0.30 14.77
N LYS A 120 5.33 -0.73 15.93
CA LYS A 120 5.95 0.16 16.91
C LYS A 120 7.20 0.82 16.32
N GLU A 121 8.11 0.00 15.80
CA GLU A 121 9.37 0.43 15.22
C GLU A 121 9.15 1.34 14.00
N ILE A 122 8.20 1.00 13.14
CA ILE A 122 7.85 1.83 11.97
C ILE A 122 7.34 3.20 12.42
N LEU A 123 6.41 3.26 13.38
CA LEU A 123 5.88 4.53 13.87
C LEU A 123 6.98 5.38 14.54
N GLU A 124 7.89 4.78 15.31
CA GLU A 124 9.03 5.46 15.90
C GLU A 124 9.97 6.05 14.82
N ILE A 125 10.27 5.30 13.77
CA ILE A 125 11.12 5.78 12.66
C ILE A 125 10.41 6.91 11.90
N LEU A 126 9.12 6.76 11.58
CA LEU A 126 8.35 7.75 10.82
C LEU A 126 8.33 9.14 11.47
N THR A 127 8.39 9.22 12.82
CA THR A 127 8.41 10.51 13.52
C THR A 127 9.62 11.40 13.20
N SER A 128 10.68 10.80 12.63
CA SER A 128 11.91 11.50 12.23
C SER A 128 11.85 12.06 10.80
N TYR A 129 10.76 11.82 10.06
CA TYR A 129 10.58 12.22 8.67
C TYR A 129 9.31 13.02 8.47
N ARG A 130 9.34 13.97 7.53
CA ARG A 130 8.14 14.74 7.11
C ARG A 130 7.37 13.99 6.03
N ILE A 131 6.79 12.84 6.41
CA ILE A 131 5.93 12.03 5.55
C ILE A 131 4.47 12.37 5.88
N ASN A 132 3.80 13.05 4.96
CA ASN A 132 2.41 13.48 5.17
C ASN A 132 1.39 12.46 4.64
N ARG A 133 1.81 11.52 3.79
CA ARG A 133 0.93 10.60 3.07
C ARG A 133 1.49 9.19 3.15
N ALA A 134 1.01 8.44 4.14
CA ALA A 134 1.36 7.04 4.33
C ALA A 134 0.09 6.19 4.41
N VAL A 135 0.12 5.00 3.82
CA VAL A 135 -0.87 3.95 4.04
C VAL A 135 -0.19 2.74 4.67
N PHE A 136 -0.74 2.28 5.78
CA PHE A 136 -0.42 0.98 6.36
C PHE A 136 -1.30 -0.05 5.65
N HIS A 137 -0.73 -0.71 4.63
CA HIS A 137 -1.49 -1.63 3.81
C HIS A 137 -1.77 -2.94 4.57
N TRP A 138 -2.84 -3.63 4.19
CA TRP A 138 -3.29 -4.87 4.83
C TRP A 138 -3.26 -4.80 6.35
N TYR A 139 -3.85 -3.75 6.91
CA TYR A 139 -3.72 -3.48 8.33
C TYR A 139 -4.08 -4.69 9.21
N ASP A 140 -3.12 -5.14 10.04
CA ASP A 140 -3.24 -6.30 10.93
C ASP A 140 -2.75 -6.01 12.36
N GLY A 141 -2.84 -4.74 12.77
CA GLY A 141 -2.43 -4.30 14.10
C GLY A 141 -3.56 -4.30 15.12
N SER A 142 -3.23 -3.84 16.34
CA SER A 142 -4.21 -3.65 17.40
C SER A 142 -5.03 -2.37 17.19
N LYS A 143 -6.18 -2.24 17.88
CA LYS A 143 -6.98 -1.01 17.91
C LYS A 143 -6.18 0.20 18.42
N SER A 144 -5.25 -0.01 19.36
CA SER A 144 -4.43 1.08 19.90
C SER A 144 -3.45 1.63 18.86
N PHE A 145 -2.85 0.78 18.04
CA PHE A 145 -2.01 1.22 16.93
C PHE A 145 -2.84 1.86 15.80
N LEU A 146 -4.03 1.32 15.52
CA LEU A 146 -4.96 1.91 14.56
C LEU A 146 -5.27 3.38 14.90
N ARG A 147 -5.63 3.65 16.16
CA ARG A 147 -5.89 5.02 16.63
C ARG A 147 -4.68 5.92 16.47
N LYS A 148 -3.48 5.45 16.87
CA LYS A 148 -2.24 6.22 16.68
C LYS A 148 -1.97 6.57 15.21
N ILE A 149 -2.21 5.63 14.30
CA ILE A 149 -2.05 5.83 12.86
C ILE A 149 -3.04 6.88 12.36
N ASN A 150 -4.30 6.77 12.75
CA ASN A 150 -5.32 7.74 12.37
C ASN A 150 -5.10 9.13 13.02
N ASP A 151 -4.66 9.20 14.28
CA ASP A 151 -4.32 10.46 14.97
C ASP A 151 -3.17 11.20 14.27
N LEU A 152 -2.26 10.47 13.60
CA LEU A 152 -1.20 11.02 12.76
C LEU A 152 -1.66 11.41 11.35
N GLY A 153 -2.94 11.19 11.02
CA GLY A 153 -3.49 11.45 9.69
C GLY A 153 -3.10 10.44 8.62
N TYR A 154 -2.57 9.29 9.01
CA TYR A 154 -2.18 8.24 8.08
C TYR A 154 -3.34 7.30 7.75
N TYR A 155 -3.32 6.76 6.55
CA TYR A 155 -4.31 5.84 6.04
C TYR A 155 -4.02 4.41 6.48
N VAL A 156 -5.09 3.62 6.56
CA VAL A 156 -5.01 2.15 6.63
C VAL A 156 -5.81 1.56 5.48
N SER A 157 -5.40 0.39 4.98
CA SER A 157 -6.18 -0.32 3.97
C SER A 157 -6.60 -1.71 4.43
N PHE A 158 -7.72 -2.17 3.87
CA PHE A 158 -8.25 -3.51 4.08
C PHE A 158 -8.55 -4.17 2.74
N GLY A 159 -8.15 -5.44 2.63
CA GLY A 159 -8.37 -6.27 1.46
C GLY A 159 -9.53 -7.26 1.62
N PRO A 160 -9.69 -8.20 0.68
CA PRO A 160 -10.78 -9.18 0.64
C PRO A 160 -10.92 -10.06 1.89
N TYR A 161 -9.86 -10.20 2.69
CA TYR A 161 -9.90 -10.87 3.99
C TYR A 161 -10.95 -10.26 4.95
N LEU A 162 -11.26 -8.97 4.75
CA LEU A 162 -12.28 -8.24 5.49
C LEU A 162 -13.67 -8.92 5.45
N LEU A 163 -14.03 -9.57 4.34
CA LEU A 163 -15.37 -10.13 4.14
C LEU A 163 -15.66 -11.33 5.05
N TYR A 164 -14.62 -12.04 5.50
CA TYR A 164 -14.77 -13.26 6.26
C TYR A 164 -13.98 -13.33 7.59
N SER A 165 -13.24 -12.26 7.96
CA SER A 165 -12.54 -12.16 9.24
C SER A 165 -13.26 -11.24 10.21
N GLU A 166 -13.69 -11.78 11.35
CA GLU A 166 -14.34 -10.97 12.40
C GLU A 166 -13.39 -9.93 13.00
N ASP A 167 -12.10 -10.27 13.18
CA ASP A 167 -11.11 -9.32 13.69
C ASP A 167 -10.96 -8.12 12.76
N LYS A 168 -10.92 -8.33 11.44
CA LYS A 168 -10.86 -7.23 10.46
C LYS A 168 -12.12 -6.38 10.46
N LYS A 169 -13.29 -6.98 10.64
CA LYS A 169 -14.57 -6.24 10.78
C LYS A 169 -14.57 -5.34 12.00
N ILE A 170 -13.99 -5.81 13.12
CA ILE A 170 -13.84 -5.02 14.34
C ILE A 170 -12.90 -3.84 14.11
N LEU A 171 -11.76 -4.07 13.46
CA LEU A 171 -10.81 -3.00 13.13
C LEU A 171 -11.42 -1.98 12.16
N LEU A 172 -12.14 -2.45 11.13
CA LEU A 172 -12.83 -1.56 10.20
C LEU A 172 -13.79 -0.60 10.92
N LYS A 173 -14.58 -1.08 11.88
CA LYS A 173 -15.51 -0.24 12.66
C LYS A 173 -14.84 0.83 13.52
N GLU A 174 -13.58 0.61 13.89
CA GLU A 174 -12.77 1.55 14.68
C GLU A 174 -11.96 2.51 13.78
N THR A 175 -11.92 2.26 12.47
CA THR A 175 -11.16 3.08 11.53
C THR A 175 -11.90 4.39 11.23
N ASP A 176 -11.15 5.50 11.21
CA ASP A 176 -11.68 6.76 10.66
C ASP A 176 -11.98 6.56 9.16
N LEU A 177 -13.26 6.70 8.81
CA LEU A 177 -13.72 6.48 7.45
C LEU A 177 -13.05 7.45 6.44
N SER A 178 -12.58 8.62 6.89
CA SER A 178 -11.84 9.58 6.06
C SER A 178 -10.39 9.17 5.78
N LEU A 179 -9.86 8.18 6.52
CA LEU A 179 -8.51 7.63 6.40
C LEU A 179 -8.51 6.16 5.96
N LEU A 180 -9.67 5.67 5.51
CA LEU A 180 -9.82 4.31 4.99
C LEU A 180 -9.48 4.25 3.50
N LEU A 181 -8.62 3.30 3.12
CA LEU A 181 -8.43 2.83 1.75
C LEU A 181 -8.86 1.36 1.63
N LEU A 182 -9.12 0.93 0.42
CA LEU A 182 -9.42 -0.47 0.11
C LEU A 182 -8.42 -0.99 -0.91
N GLU A 183 -8.08 -2.27 -0.78
CA GLU A 183 -7.10 -2.92 -1.65
C GLU A 183 -7.57 -4.31 -2.06
N THR A 184 -6.94 -4.87 -3.08
CA THR A 184 -7.17 -6.26 -3.47
C THR A 184 -5.94 -7.13 -3.27
N ASP A 185 -4.79 -6.50 -3.10
CA ASP A 185 -3.47 -7.11 -2.84
C ASP A 185 -3.17 -8.33 -3.75
N GLY A 186 -3.54 -8.19 -5.02
CA GLY A 186 -3.24 -9.22 -6.02
C GLY A 186 -1.74 -9.30 -6.31
N PRO A 187 -1.20 -10.49 -6.54
CA PRO A 187 -1.88 -11.76 -6.86
C PRO A 187 -2.18 -12.71 -5.68
N VAL A 188 -2.29 -12.21 -4.46
CA VAL A 188 -2.61 -13.04 -3.29
C VAL A 188 -3.89 -13.84 -3.49
N TYR A 189 -3.87 -15.12 -3.10
CA TYR A 189 -5.05 -15.98 -3.14
C TYR A 189 -5.82 -15.90 -1.82
N TYR A 190 -7.11 -15.69 -1.93
CA TYR A 190 -8.02 -15.62 -0.80
C TYR A 190 -8.79 -16.93 -0.60
N LYS A 191 -9.37 -17.10 0.57
CA LYS A 191 -10.17 -18.26 0.95
C LYS A 191 -11.68 -17.96 0.94
N ARG A 192 -12.49 -18.92 1.34
CA ARG A 192 -13.94 -18.76 1.51
C ARG A 192 -14.64 -18.34 0.22
N CYS A 193 -15.30 -17.18 0.21
CA CYS A 193 -16.04 -16.68 -0.95
C CYS A 193 -15.14 -16.37 -2.18
N PHE A 194 -13.82 -16.32 -2.02
CA PHE A 194 -12.85 -16.10 -3.08
C PHE A 194 -11.99 -17.33 -3.39
N GLU A 195 -12.31 -18.48 -2.79
CA GLU A 195 -11.54 -19.72 -3.02
C GLU A 195 -11.56 -20.10 -4.50
N ASN A 196 -10.39 -20.43 -5.03
CA ASN A 196 -10.18 -20.77 -6.45
C ASN A 196 -10.47 -19.62 -7.45
N VAL A 197 -10.62 -18.38 -6.97
CA VAL A 197 -10.79 -17.20 -7.84
C VAL A 197 -9.48 -16.44 -7.90
N ILE A 198 -9.03 -16.12 -9.12
CA ILE A 198 -7.85 -15.25 -9.32
C ILE A 198 -8.19 -13.85 -8.84
N THR A 199 -7.33 -13.31 -7.98
CA THR A 199 -7.49 -11.96 -7.45
C THR A 199 -7.50 -10.92 -8.58
N SER A 200 -8.48 -10.04 -8.53
CA SER A 200 -8.74 -9.03 -9.55
C SER A 200 -9.08 -7.68 -8.90
N PRO A 201 -8.74 -6.55 -9.55
CA PRO A 201 -9.19 -5.23 -9.11
C PRO A 201 -10.70 -5.11 -8.93
N ALA A 202 -11.50 -5.92 -9.63
CA ALA A 202 -12.95 -5.97 -9.50
C ALA A 202 -13.44 -6.38 -8.09
N PHE A 203 -12.61 -7.04 -7.28
CA PHE A 203 -12.97 -7.40 -5.89
C PHE A 203 -13.27 -6.17 -5.04
N ILE A 204 -12.79 -4.98 -5.45
CA ILE A 204 -13.07 -3.72 -4.78
C ILE A 204 -14.58 -3.44 -4.67
N ILE A 205 -15.39 -3.89 -5.63
CA ILE A 205 -16.83 -3.73 -5.64
C ILE A 205 -17.47 -4.45 -4.44
N SER A 206 -17.02 -5.67 -4.17
CA SER A 206 -17.49 -6.45 -3.01
C SER A 206 -17.08 -5.81 -1.69
N LEU A 207 -15.88 -5.22 -1.64
CA LEU A 207 -15.38 -4.52 -0.45
C LEU A 207 -16.19 -3.23 -0.20
N ILE A 208 -16.44 -2.42 -1.22
CA ILE A 208 -17.27 -1.21 -1.09
C ILE A 208 -18.67 -1.57 -0.58
N ASN A 209 -19.29 -2.60 -1.17
CA ASN A 209 -20.61 -3.07 -0.72
C ASN A 209 -20.58 -3.52 0.75
N PHE A 210 -19.54 -4.24 1.16
CA PHE A 210 -19.39 -4.68 2.55
C PHE A 210 -19.22 -3.49 3.52
N VAL A 211 -18.36 -2.53 3.17
CA VAL A 211 -18.14 -1.30 3.94
C VAL A 211 -19.43 -0.50 4.07
N SER A 212 -20.24 -0.42 3.00
CA SER A 212 -21.53 0.28 3.02
C SER A 212 -22.50 -0.33 4.06
N ILE A 213 -22.54 -1.64 4.16
CA ILE A 213 -23.36 -2.36 5.17
C ILE A 213 -22.85 -2.05 6.59
N ILE A 214 -21.53 -2.13 6.81
CA ILE A 214 -20.94 -1.90 8.14
C ILE A 214 -21.17 -0.48 8.64
N PHE A 215 -20.99 0.53 7.78
CA PHE A 215 -21.17 1.95 8.14
C PHE A 215 -22.60 2.46 7.94
N LYS A 216 -23.54 1.59 7.52
CA LYS A 216 -24.95 1.94 7.25
C LYS A 216 -25.09 3.13 6.29
N LYS A 217 -24.28 3.13 5.24
CA LYS A 217 -24.28 4.12 4.16
C LYS A 217 -24.64 3.42 2.86
N ASN A 218 -25.11 4.18 1.85
CA ASN A 218 -25.36 3.56 0.55
C ASN A 218 -24.02 3.31 -0.21
N PHE A 219 -24.09 2.47 -1.23
CA PHE A 219 -22.92 2.08 -2.03
C PHE A 219 -22.20 3.28 -2.65
N ASN A 220 -22.97 4.24 -3.21
CA ASN A 220 -22.39 5.41 -3.86
C ASN A 220 -21.71 6.34 -2.86
N GLU A 221 -22.27 6.55 -1.67
CA GLU A 221 -21.60 7.33 -0.61
C GLU A 221 -20.26 6.75 -0.22
N ILE A 222 -20.17 5.42 -0.05
CA ILE A 222 -18.89 4.77 0.25
C ILE A 222 -17.93 4.88 -0.93
N THR A 223 -18.41 4.69 -2.16
CA THR A 223 -17.60 4.87 -3.36
C THR A 223 -16.98 6.27 -3.41
N ASP A 224 -17.78 7.31 -3.17
CA ASP A 224 -17.32 8.71 -3.17
C ASP A 224 -16.28 8.97 -2.07
N ILE A 225 -16.50 8.42 -0.87
CA ILE A 225 -15.55 8.54 0.24
C ILE A 225 -14.22 7.87 -0.10
N ILE A 226 -14.24 6.62 -0.56
CA ILE A 226 -13.03 5.87 -0.91
C ILE A 226 -12.31 6.53 -2.09
N TYR A 227 -13.04 7.01 -3.09
CA TYR A 227 -12.45 7.77 -4.19
C TYR A 227 -11.76 9.04 -3.70
N LYS A 228 -12.43 9.84 -2.85
CA LYS A 228 -11.87 11.06 -2.26
C LYS A 228 -10.62 10.76 -1.42
N ASN A 229 -10.67 9.71 -0.58
CA ASN A 229 -9.52 9.29 0.22
C ASN A 229 -8.34 8.90 -0.67
N SER A 230 -8.58 8.10 -1.70
CA SER A 230 -7.57 7.68 -2.66
C SER A 230 -6.98 8.87 -3.41
N PHE A 231 -7.83 9.81 -3.84
CA PHE A 231 -7.40 11.04 -4.49
C PHE A 231 -6.51 11.89 -3.57
N ASN A 232 -6.92 12.08 -2.31
CA ASN A 232 -6.16 12.84 -1.32
C ASN A 232 -4.82 12.17 -1.01
N PHE A 233 -4.79 10.85 -0.86
CA PHE A 233 -3.57 10.09 -0.61
C PHE A 233 -2.51 10.32 -1.69
N ILE A 234 -2.90 10.48 -2.96
CA ILE A 234 -1.96 10.72 -4.06
C ILE A 234 -1.64 12.21 -4.23
N ASN A 235 -2.62 13.12 -4.10
CA ASN A 235 -2.53 14.48 -4.62
C ASN A 235 -2.43 15.59 -3.56
N THR A 236 -2.69 15.31 -2.27
CA THR A 236 -2.58 16.34 -1.23
C THR A 236 -1.11 16.81 -1.09
N LYS A 237 -0.91 18.13 -1.05
CA LYS A 237 0.42 18.75 -0.91
C LYS A 237 0.82 18.88 0.55
#